data_0e5b151306532bae4822cf52901e4b71
#
_entry.id   0e5b151306532bae4822cf52901e4b71
#
_cell.length_a   1.000
_cell.length_b   1.000
_cell.length_c   1.000
_cell.angle_alpha   90.00
_cell.angle_beta   90.00
_cell.angle_gamma   90.00
#
_symmetry.space_group_name_H-M   'P 1'
#
loop_
_entity.id
_entity.type
_entity.pdbx_description
1 polymer ?
#
loop_
_entity_poly.entity_id
_entity_poly.type
_entity_poly.pdbx_seq_one_letter_code
_entity_poly.pdbx_strand_id
1 'polypeptide(L)'
;MDDFINELKMKNNQFSEEYVNMMKQYYQKLMNNPQELQNTINNLKNAQNGIDAEGGITIVPDPYCCLKVQDDAGQKIFLNLCGSDKIDPPKEQHILEMNNQEGIRIPLSLSEKHEDFDVHGNACEVYDIIMNPTTLKKTESEPLVLNFIMQVIAGRIKERFKKTINV
;
A
#
# COMPACT_ATOMS: atom_id res chain seq x y z
N MET A 1 36.47 4.66 6.66
CA MET A 1 35.81 4.61 5.31
C MET A 1 36.25 3.35 4.58
N ASP A 2 37.53 3.08 4.51
CA ASP A 2 38.07 1.89 3.81
C ASP A 2 37.62 0.58 4.47
N ASP A 3 37.45 0.55 5.79
CA ASP A 3 36.97 -0.62 6.52
C ASP A 3 35.51 -0.97 6.19
N PHE A 4 34.63 0.04 6.07
CA PHE A 4 33.22 -0.16 5.69
C PHE A 4 33.09 -0.66 4.24
N ILE A 5 33.93 -0.13 3.35
CA ILE A 5 33.95 -0.54 1.93
C ILE A 5 34.53 -1.94 1.78
N ASN A 6 35.54 -2.27 2.57
CA ASN A 6 36.10 -3.63 2.60
C ASN A 6 35.10 -4.63 3.17
N GLU A 7 34.31 -4.24 4.17
CA GLU A 7 33.24 -5.08 4.74
C GLU A 7 32.09 -5.34 3.72
N LEU A 8 31.73 -4.32 2.92
CA LEU A 8 30.77 -4.47 1.82
C LEU A 8 31.30 -5.38 0.71
N LYS A 9 32.59 -5.30 0.38
CA LYS A 9 33.25 -6.17 -0.59
C LYS A 9 33.37 -7.62 -0.10
N MET A 10 33.59 -7.83 1.19
CA MET A 10 33.70 -9.17 1.77
C MET A 10 32.36 -9.89 1.93
N LYS A 11 31.28 -9.15 2.18
CA LYS A 11 29.94 -9.75 2.41
C LYS A 11 29.18 -10.08 1.13
N ASN A 12 29.50 -9.44 -0.01
CA ASN A 12 28.79 -9.68 -1.26
C ASN A 12 29.68 -9.47 -2.48
N ASN A 13 30.09 -10.55 -3.13
CA ASN A 13 30.72 -10.56 -4.45
C ASN A 13 29.78 -10.06 -5.59
N GLN A 14 28.70 -9.33 -5.27
CA GLN A 14 27.63 -8.96 -6.20
C GLN A 14 27.67 -7.50 -6.68
N PHE A 15 28.51 -6.64 -6.08
CA PHE A 15 28.56 -5.23 -6.50
C PHE A 15 29.65 -4.98 -7.54
N SER A 16 29.29 -4.40 -8.69
CA SER A 16 30.27 -3.97 -9.69
C SER A 16 31.18 -2.88 -9.12
N GLU A 17 32.42 -2.80 -9.63
CA GLU A 17 33.34 -1.71 -9.25
C GLU A 17 32.74 -0.30 -9.50
N GLU A 18 31.93 -0.18 -10.54
CA GLU A 18 31.22 1.02 -10.90
C GLU A 18 30.23 1.46 -9.82
N TYR A 19 29.46 0.49 -9.28
CA TYR A 19 28.54 0.73 -8.16
C TYR A 19 29.30 1.16 -6.89
N VAL A 20 30.41 0.52 -6.56
CA VAL A 20 31.24 0.86 -5.40
C VAL A 20 31.80 2.27 -5.54
N ASN A 21 32.25 2.67 -6.74
CA ASN A 21 32.77 4.02 -7.00
C ASN A 21 31.67 5.08 -6.92
N MET A 22 30.46 4.78 -7.42
CA MET A 22 29.30 5.66 -7.29
C MET A 22 28.93 5.87 -5.81
N MET A 23 28.91 4.83 -5.00
CA MET A 23 28.64 4.91 -3.57
C MET A 23 29.70 5.74 -2.82
N LYS A 24 30.97 5.62 -3.18
CA LYS A 24 32.07 6.46 -2.63
C LYS A 24 31.84 7.94 -2.91
N GLN A 25 31.53 8.28 -4.17
CA GLN A 25 31.29 9.67 -4.57
C GLN A 25 30.07 10.24 -3.84
N TYR A 26 28.98 9.47 -3.73
CA TYR A 26 27.79 9.87 -3.01
C TYR A 26 28.07 10.12 -1.52
N TYR A 27 28.80 9.20 -0.88
CA TYR A 27 29.20 9.36 0.52
C TYR A 27 30.08 10.59 0.76
N GLN A 28 31.07 10.84 -0.11
CA GLN A 28 31.92 12.04 -0.04
C GLN A 28 31.10 13.32 -0.20
N LYS A 29 30.12 13.32 -1.10
CA LYS A 29 29.20 14.45 -1.29
C LYS A 29 28.39 14.72 -0.04
N LEU A 30 27.83 13.69 0.60
CA LEU A 30 27.08 13.81 1.85
C LEU A 30 27.94 14.37 2.99
N MET A 31 29.18 13.87 3.13
CA MET A 31 30.09 14.30 4.20
C MET A 31 30.54 15.76 4.03
N ASN A 32 30.59 16.25 2.80
CA ASN A 32 30.97 17.64 2.50
C ASN A 32 29.77 18.61 2.56
N ASN A 33 28.54 18.11 2.70
CA ASN A 33 27.33 18.92 2.84
C ASN A 33 26.56 18.55 4.10
N PRO A 34 26.80 19.26 5.23
CA PRO A 34 26.17 18.95 6.52
C PRO A 34 24.65 18.98 6.47
N GLN A 35 24.06 19.82 5.60
CA GLN A 35 22.60 19.95 5.47
C GLN A 35 22.00 18.76 4.73
N GLU A 36 22.66 18.29 3.68
CA GLU A 36 22.25 17.10 2.92
C GLU A 36 22.41 15.82 3.76
N LEU A 37 23.48 15.74 4.57
CA LEU A 37 23.67 14.66 5.54
C LEU A 37 22.56 14.64 6.59
N GLN A 38 22.20 15.79 7.17
CA GLN A 38 21.13 15.88 8.17
C GLN A 38 19.76 15.50 7.56
N ASN A 39 19.48 15.94 6.33
CA ASN A 39 18.26 15.55 5.62
C ASN A 39 18.21 14.04 5.36
N THR A 40 19.32 13.45 4.95
CA THR A 40 19.42 12.00 4.73
C THR A 40 19.21 11.22 6.02
N ILE A 41 19.79 11.67 7.14
CA ILE A 41 19.58 11.05 8.46
C ILE A 41 18.10 11.15 8.88
N ASN A 42 17.47 12.31 8.68
CA ASN A 42 16.06 12.49 9.00
C ASN A 42 15.17 11.60 8.14
N ASN A 43 15.44 11.49 6.84
CA ASN A 43 14.71 10.59 5.95
C ASN A 43 14.87 9.13 6.34
N LEU A 44 16.07 8.69 6.75
CA LEU A 44 16.29 7.34 7.25
C LEU A 44 15.52 7.07 8.56
N LYS A 45 15.51 8.03 9.49
CA LYS A 45 14.73 7.92 10.73
C LYS A 45 13.24 7.88 10.45
N ASN A 46 12.75 8.70 9.52
CA ASN A 46 11.36 8.71 9.10
C ASN A 46 10.98 7.40 8.44
N ALA A 47 11.82 6.85 7.56
CA ALA A 47 11.61 5.54 6.95
C ALA A 47 11.57 4.40 7.99
N GLN A 48 12.44 4.44 9.03
CA GLN A 48 12.37 3.48 10.15
C GLN A 48 11.07 3.60 10.94
N ASN A 49 10.50 4.81 11.05
CA ASN A 49 9.21 5.05 11.70
C ASN A 49 8.02 4.83 10.75
N GLY A 50 8.27 4.43 9.50
CA GLY A 50 7.24 4.25 8.48
C GLY A 50 6.64 5.56 8.01
N ILE A 51 7.38 6.67 8.09
CA ILE A 51 6.97 7.99 7.59
C ILE A 51 7.77 8.27 6.31
N ASP A 52 7.08 8.56 5.21
CA ASP A 52 7.72 8.94 3.95
C ASP A 52 8.25 10.39 3.96
N ALA A 53 8.92 10.79 2.87
CA ALA A 53 9.51 12.13 2.75
C ALA A 53 8.46 13.26 2.75
N GLU A 54 7.21 12.95 2.47
CA GLU A 54 6.07 13.89 2.42
C GLU A 54 5.27 13.90 3.73
N GLY A 55 5.71 13.14 4.74
CA GLY A 55 5.03 13.02 6.03
C GLY A 55 3.88 12.01 6.05
N GLY A 56 3.73 11.23 4.99
CA GLY A 56 2.77 10.13 4.91
C GLY A 56 3.23 8.91 5.71
N ILE A 57 2.28 8.09 6.14
CA ILE A 57 2.58 6.86 6.86
C ILE A 57 2.72 5.72 5.84
N THR A 58 3.91 5.13 5.74
CA THR A 58 4.11 3.92 4.95
C THR A 58 3.40 2.75 5.63
N ILE A 59 2.48 2.13 4.92
CA ILE A 59 1.76 0.94 5.37
C ILE A 59 2.34 -0.27 4.63
N VAL A 60 2.80 -1.26 5.38
CA VAL A 60 3.07 -2.61 4.88
C VAL A 60 1.89 -3.47 5.33
N PRO A 61 0.92 -3.75 4.45
CA PRO A 61 -0.27 -4.46 4.83
C PRO A 61 -0.03 -5.96 4.89
N ASP A 62 -0.74 -6.64 5.79
CA ASP A 62 -0.78 -8.10 5.83
C ASP A 62 -1.77 -8.61 4.77
N PRO A 63 -1.39 -9.55 3.90
CA PRO A 63 -2.30 -10.13 2.92
C PRO A 63 -3.40 -10.93 3.62
N TYR A 64 -4.64 -10.78 3.15
CA TYR A 64 -5.78 -11.49 3.71
C TYR A 64 -6.42 -12.44 2.70
N CYS A 65 -7.00 -11.91 1.61
CA CYS A 65 -7.52 -12.70 0.52
C CYS A 65 -7.52 -11.93 -0.80
N CYS A 66 -7.60 -12.66 -1.91
CA CYS A 66 -7.74 -12.10 -3.25
C CYS A 66 -9.10 -12.49 -3.81
N LEU A 67 -9.90 -11.51 -4.20
CA LEU A 67 -11.21 -11.70 -4.82
C LEU A 67 -11.12 -11.41 -6.32
N LYS A 68 -11.70 -12.28 -7.12
CA LYS A 68 -11.80 -12.12 -8.56
C LYS A 68 -13.17 -11.56 -8.92
N VAL A 69 -13.19 -10.41 -9.55
CA VAL A 69 -14.40 -9.76 -10.08
C VAL A 69 -14.23 -9.49 -11.58
N GLN A 70 -15.25 -8.92 -12.20
CA GLN A 70 -15.22 -8.50 -13.60
C GLN A 70 -15.75 -7.07 -13.71
N ASP A 71 -15.26 -6.33 -14.70
CA ASP A 71 -15.86 -5.07 -15.09
C ASP A 71 -17.03 -5.28 -16.06
N ASP A 72 -17.68 -4.18 -16.47
CA ASP A 72 -18.82 -4.21 -17.41
C ASP A 72 -18.41 -4.76 -18.81
N ALA A 73 -17.13 -4.73 -19.17
CA ALA A 73 -16.59 -5.30 -20.40
C ALA A 73 -16.23 -6.80 -20.25
N GLY A 74 -16.41 -7.39 -19.06
CA GLY A 74 -16.06 -8.77 -18.76
C GLY A 74 -14.56 -8.98 -18.51
N GLN A 75 -13.76 -7.91 -18.37
CA GLN A 75 -12.36 -8.04 -18.03
C GLN A 75 -12.19 -8.48 -16.59
N LYS A 76 -11.22 -9.36 -16.36
CA LYS A 76 -10.87 -9.82 -15.01
C LYS A 76 -10.18 -8.71 -14.23
N ILE A 77 -10.62 -8.55 -12.99
CA ILE A 77 -10.01 -7.65 -12.02
C ILE A 77 -9.77 -8.44 -10.74
N PHE A 78 -8.63 -8.24 -10.12
CA PHE A 78 -8.33 -8.81 -8.81
C PHE A 78 -8.35 -7.72 -7.73
N LEU A 79 -9.03 -8.02 -6.64
CA LEU A 79 -9.12 -7.18 -5.46
C LEU A 79 -8.36 -7.88 -4.32
N ASN A 80 -7.18 -7.40 -3.98
CA ASN A 80 -6.41 -7.90 -2.85
C ASN A 80 -6.90 -7.21 -1.59
N LEU A 81 -7.59 -7.94 -0.73
CA LEU A 81 -7.96 -7.44 0.59
C LEU A 81 -6.78 -7.67 1.53
N CYS A 82 -6.33 -6.60 2.18
CA CYS A 82 -5.18 -6.60 3.07
C CYS A 82 -5.53 -5.93 4.40
N GLY A 83 -4.87 -6.35 5.48
CA GLY A 83 -5.05 -5.83 6.83
C GLY A 83 -3.95 -4.88 7.25
N SER A 84 -4.31 -3.82 7.98
CA SER A 84 -3.35 -3.01 8.72
C SER A 84 -3.99 -2.33 9.92
N ASP A 85 -3.35 -2.42 11.09
CA ASP A 85 -3.78 -1.70 12.31
C ASP A 85 -3.62 -0.18 12.20
N LYS A 86 -2.91 0.30 11.17
CA LYS A 86 -2.81 1.74 10.87
C LYS A 86 -4.09 2.31 10.23
N ILE A 87 -5.00 1.46 9.78
CA ILE A 87 -6.33 1.86 9.33
C ILE A 87 -7.29 1.78 10.52
N ASP A 88 -8.05 2.82 10.76
CA ASP A 88 -9.04 2.87 11.82
C ASP A 88 -10.09 1.74 11.69
N PRO A 89 -10.58 1.17 12.79
CA PRO A 89 -11.72 0.26 12.76
C PRO A 89 -13.01 0.97 12.34
N PRO A 90 -14.06 0.21 11.95
CA PRO A 90 -15.37 0.79 11.64
C PRO A 90 -15.92 1.59 12.81
N LYS A 91 -16.52 2.73 12.50
CA LYS A 91 -17.12 3.63 13.50
C LYS A 91 -18.58 3.91 13.12
N GLU A 92 -19.44 3.88 14.12
CA GLU A 92 -20.80 4.40 13.98
C GLU A 92 -20.72 5.93 13.76
N GLN A 93 -21.48 6.43 12.82
CA GLN A 93 -21.52 7.84 12.47
C GLN A 93 -22.93 8.25 12.08
N HIS A 94 -23.35 9.43 12.57
CA HIS A 94 -24.56 10.06 12.07
C HIS A 94 -24.30 10.64 10.68
N ILE A 95 -25.09 10.23 9.70
CA ILE A 95 -25.00 10.71 8.31
C ILE A 95 -25.94 11.91 8.15
N LEU A 96 -25.35 13.11 8.17
CA LEU A 96 -26.12 14.37 8.05
C LEU A 96 -26.93 14.45 6.75
N GLU A 97 -26.40 13.91 5.66
CA GLU A 97 -27.04 13.89 4.34
C GLU A 97 -28.27 12.95 4.25
N MET A 98 -28.44 12.04 5.20
CA MET A 98 -29.54 11.10 5.30
C MET A 98 -30.46 11.40 6.50
N ASN A 99 -30.82 12.66 6.73
CA ASN A 99 -31.66 13.08 7.85
C ASN A 99 -31.15 12.62 9.22
N ASN A 100 -29.85 12.67 9.41
CA ASN A 100 -29.19 12.29 10.67
C ASN A 100 -29.38 10.81 11.04
N GLN A 101 -29.56 9.92 10.04
CA GLN A 101 -29.65 8.48 10.29
C GLN A 101 -28.30 7.93 10.76
N GLU A 102 -28.36 6.92 11.61
CA GLU A 102 -27.17 6.18 12.02
C GLU A 102 -26.63 5.36 10.84
N GLY A 103 -25.35 5.44 10.62
CA GLY A 103 -24.65 4.69 9.59
C GLY A 103 -23.29 4.20 10.11
N ILE A 104 -22.68 3.30 9.39
CA ILE A 104 -21.35 2.78 9.70
C ILE A 104 -20.36 3.34 8.69
N ARG A 105 -19.36 4.06 9.17
CA ARG A 105 -18.19 4.44 8.37
C ARG A 105 -17.18 3.32 8.42
N ILE A 106 -16.80 2.80 7.25
CA ILE A 106 -15.72 1.82 7.11
C ILE A 106 -14.52 2.52 6.46
N PRO A 107 -13.47 2.83 7.23
CA PRO A 107 -12.23 3.35 6.67
C PRO A 107 -11.55 2.28 5.83
N LEU A 108 -11.10 2.66 4.64
CA LEU A 108 -10.28 1.85 3.76
C LEU A 108 -9.32 2.72 2.96
N SER A 109 -8.18 2.16 2.60
CA SER A 109 -7.26 2.74 1.63
C SER A 109 -7.31 1.90 0.35
N LEU A 110 -7.41 2.58 -0.78
CA LEU A 110 -7.42 1.96 -2.11
C LEU A 110 -6.14 2.40 -2.84
N SER A 111 -5.33 1.42 -3.28
CA SER A 111 -4.11 1.67 -4.05
C SER A 111 -4.39 2.34 -5.40
N GLU A 112 -3.34 2.79 -6.09
CA GLU A 112 -3.39 2.94 -7.54
C GLU A 112 -3.53 1.55 -8.17
N LYS A 113 -4.18 1.50 -9.34
CA LYS A 113 -4.25 0.25 -10.10
C LYS A 113 -2.86 -0.16 -10.57
N HIS A 114 -2.59 -1.44 -10.52
CA HIS A 114 -1.40 -2.02 -11.15
C HIS A 114 -1.78 -3.21 -12.03
N GLU A 115 -0.87 -3.61 -12.88
CA GLU A 115 -1.06 -4.75 -13.77
C GLU A 115 -0.28 -5.95 -13.23
N ASP A 116 -0.89 -7.13 -13.31
CA ASP A 116 -0.28 -8.40 -12.98
C ASP A 116 -0.75 -9.46 -13.99
N PHE A 117 -0.27 -10.68 -13.86
CA PHE A 117 -0.64 -11.79 -14.74
C PHE A 117 -1.44 -12.84 -13.97
N ASP A 118 -2.51 -13.33 -14.59
CA ASP A 118 -3.24 -14.47 -14.05
C ASP A 118 -2.44 -15.78 -14.23
N VAL A 119 -2.94 -16.86 -13.64
CA VAL A 119 -2.30 -18.19 -13.72
C VAL A 119 -2.15 -18.74 -15.16
N HIS A 120 -2.77 -18.11 -16.13
CA HIS A 120 -2.68 -18.44 -17.55
C HIS A 120 -1.79 -17.47 -18.32
N GLY A 121 -1.15 -16.51 -17.64
CA GLY A 121 -0.29 -15.50 -18.25
C GLY A 121 -1.04 -14.36 -18.95
N ASN A 122 -2.36 -14.21 -18.70
CA ASN A 122 -3.12 -13.06 -19.23
C ASN A 122 -2.98 -11.87 -18.30
N ALA A 123 -2.72 -10.68 -18.87
CA ALA A 123 -2.70 -9.43 -18.10
C ALA A 123 -4.05 -9.16 -17.44
N CYS A 124 -4.01 -8.73 -16.18
CA CYS A 124 -5.19 -8.37 -15.39
C CYS A 124 -4.92 -7.10 -14.58
N GLU A 125 -5.97 -6.36 -14.28
CA GLU A 125 -5.88 -5.23 -13.35
C GLU A 125 -6.02 -5.71 -11.92
N VAL A 126 -5.23 -5.10 -11.04
CA VAL A 126 -5.20 -5.42 -9.61
C VAL A 126 -5.35 -4.14 -8.79
N TYR A 127 -6.14 -4.20 -7.74
CA TYR A 127 -6.29 -3.15 -6.73
C TYR A 127 -6.02 -3.74 -5.35
N ASP A 128 -5.19 -3.06 -4.56
CA ASP A 128 -4.99 -3.41 -3.16
C ASP A 128 -5.90 -2.56 -2.29
N ILE A 129 -6.69 -3.22 -1.47
CA ILE A 129 -7.63 -2.60 -0.54
C ILE A 129 -7.18 -2.91 0.89
N ILE A 130 -6.78 -1.87 1.61
CA ILE A 130 -6.27 -2.00 2.96
C ILE A 130 -7.35 -1.56 3.93
N MET A 131 -7.69 -2.43 4.87
CA MET A 131 -8.68 -2.20 5.91
C MET A 131 -8.15 -2.61 7.28
N ASN A 132 -8.87 -2.21 8.33
CA ASN A 132 -8.55 -2.70 9.67
C ASN A 132 -8.79 -4.23 9.75
N PRO A 133 -7.90 -5.00 10.39
CA PRO A 133 -8.05 -6.45 10.53
C PRO A 133 -9.36 -6.88 11.18
N THR A 134 -9.93 -6.07 12.09
CA THR A 134 -11.23 -6.36 12.71
C THR A 134 -12.37 -6.30 11.70
N THR A 135 -12.27 -5.43 10.69
CA THR A 135 -13.25 -5.36 9.58
C THR A 135 -13.18 -6.62 8.73
N LEU A 136 -11.97 -7.04 8.38
CA LEU A 136 -11.74 -8.23 7.56
C LEU A 136 -12.27 -9.49 8.26
N LYS A 137 -12.00 -9.67 9.55
CA LYS A 137 -12.50 -10.82 10.32
C LYS A 137 -14.03 -10.92 10.34
N LYS A 138 -14.73 -9.78 10.35
CA LYS A 138 -16.19 -9.78 10.28
C LYS A 138 -16.72 -10.31 8.94
N THR A 139 -15.97 -10.18 7.85
CA THR A 139 -16.39 -10.71 6.54
C THR A 139 -16.46 -12.23 6.49
N GLU A 140 -15.69 -12.93 7.32
CA GLU A 140 -15.72 -14.39 7.40
C GLU A 140 -16.99 -14.94 8.06
N SER A 141 -17.45 -14.24 9.10
CA SER A 141 -18.59 -14.68 9.90
C SER A 141 -19.93 -14.13 9.42
N GLU A 142 -19.90 -13.04 8.67
CA GLU A 142 -21.08 -12.27 8.30
C GLU A 142 -21.12 -11.96 6.79
N PRO A 143 -21.75 -12.80 5.95
CA PRO A 143 -21.81 -12.59 4.49
C PRO A 143 -22.41 -11.24 4.08
N LEU A 144 -23.33 -10.69 4.88
CA LEU A 144 -23.91 -9.37 4.62
C LEU A 144 -22.87 -8.25 4.76
N VAL A 145 -21.91 -8.40 5.69
CA VAL A 145 -20.82 -7.46 5.88
C VAL A 145 -19.89 -7.50 4.67
N LEU A 146 -19.57 -8.69 4.16
CA LEU A 146 -18.77 -8.81 2.94
C LEU A 146 -19.45 -8.12 1.75
N ASN A 147 -20.73 -8.39 1.51
CA ASN A 147 -21.48 -7.75 0.43
C ASN A 147 -21.47 -6.22 0.57
N PHE A 148 -21.67 -5.71 1.78
CA PHE A 148 -21.63 -4.28 2.03
C PHE A 148 -20.24 -3.68 1.72
N ILE A 149 -19.17 -4.32 2.18
CA ILE A 149 -17.79 -3.90 1.92
C ILE A 149 -17.51 -3.90 0.41
N MET A 150 -17.96 -4.94 -0.31
CA MET A 150 -17.80 -5.02 -1.75
C MET A 150 -18.50 -3.87 -2.48
N GLN A 151 -19.69 -3.47 -2.04
CA GLN A 151 -20.38 -2.29 -2.58
C GLN A 151 -19.61 -0.99 -2.31
N VAL A 152 -19.04 -0.84 -1.12
CA VAL A 152 -18.19 0.31 -0.77
C VAL A 152 -16.95 0.36 -1.67
N ILE A 153 -16.26 -0.78 -1.85
CA ILE A 153 -15.08 -0.89 -2.73
C ILE A 153 -15.45 -0.54 -4.17
N ALA A 154 -16.54 -1.11 -4.69
CA ALA A 154 -17.02 -0.84 -6.04
C ALA A 154 -17.33 0.66 -6.24
N GLY A 155 -17.98 1.28 -5.27
CA GLY A 155 -18.23 2.71 -5.24
C GLY A 155 -16.95 3.54 -5.31
N ARG A 156 -15.95 3.20 -4.52
CA ARG A 156 -14.65 3.89 -4.51
C ARG A 156 -13.87 3.73 -5.81
N ILE A 157 -13.86 2.53 -6.39
CA ILE A 157 -13.23 2.28 -7.70
C ILE A 157 -13.94 3.11 -8.78
N LYS A 158 -15.27 3.14 -8.77
CA LYS A 158 -16.05 3.95 -9.72
C LYS A 158 -15.77 5.44 -9.56
N GLU A 159 -15.70 5.93 -8.34
CA GLU A 159 -15.44 7.34 -8.05
C GLU A 159 -14.04 7.76 -8.54
N ARG A 160 -13.00 6.97 -8.18
CA ARG A 160 -11.60 7.33 -8.41
C ARG A 160 -11.12 7.00 -9.82
N PHE A 161 -11.47 5.83 -10.35
CA PHE A 161 -10.97 5.32 -11.62
C PHE A 161 -12.00 5.33 -12.75
N LYS A 162 -13.24 5.78 -12.47
CA LYS A 162 -14.37 5.81 -13.42
C LYS A 162 -14.67 4.42 -14.01
N LYS A 163 -14.38 3.36 -13.25
CA LYS A 163 -14.55 1.98 -13.64
C LYS A 163 -15.65 1.33 -12.82
N THR A 164 -16.60 0.68 -13.48
CA THR A 164 -17.65 -0.10 -12.81
C THR A 164 -17.20 -1.55 -12.73
N ILE A 165 -17.34 -2.14 -11.55
CA ILE A 165 -17.07 -3.57 -11.31
C ILE A 165 -18.32 -4.26 -10.81
N ASN A 166 -18.50 -5.52 -11.21
CA ASN A 166 -19.63 -6.35 -10.81
C ASN A 166 -19.25 -7.12 -9.53
N VAL A 167 -19.96 -6.87 -8.45
CA VAL A 167 -19.72 -7.42 -7.10
C VAL A 167 -20.94 -8.12 -6.54
#